data_c6bd98f9121b2caefd79b2110610b609
#
_entry.id   c6bd98f9121b2caefd79b2110610b609
#
_cell.length_a   1.000
_cell.length_b   1.000
_cell.length_c   1.000
_cell.angle_alpha   90.00
_cell.angle_beta   90.00
_cell.angle_gamma   90.00
#
_symmetry.space_group_name_H-M   'P 1'
#
loop_
_entity.id
_entity.type
_entity.pdbx_description
1 polymer ?
#
loop_
_entity_poly.entity_id
_entity_poly.type
_entity_poly.pdbx_seq_one_letter_code
_entity_poly.pdbx_strand_id
1 'polypeptide(L)' 'MRTLEYTVPPQEAGRRLEYVLRAHFELSEHRLRSLKFADGILLDGVPAHVGRAVAAGQTVMV' A
#
# COMPACT_ATOMS: atom_id res chain seq x y z
N MET A 1 2.48 14.34 11.44
CA MET A 1 2.35 12.92 11.02
C MET A 1 3.04 12.74 9.69
N ARG A 2 3.84 11.68 9.56
CA ARG A 2 4.51 11.40 8.30
C ARG A 2 3.62 10.59 7.38
N THR A 3 3.50 11.05 6.15
CA THR A 3 2.84 10.28 5.10
C THR A 3 3.94 9.57 4.31
N LEU A 4 3.83 8.26 4.19
CA LEU A 4 4.76 7.47 3.40
C LEU A 4 4.16 7.24 2.03
N GLU A 5 4.97 7.39 1.00
CA GLU A 5 4.55 7.21 -0.39
C GLU A 5 5.49 6.26 -1.12
N TYR A 6 4.92 5.50 -2.06
CA TYR A 6 5.70 4.61 -2.90
C TYR A 6 5.03 4.47 -4.26
N THR A 7 5.77 4.75 -5.31
CA THR A 7 5.28 4.58 -6.68
C THR A 7 5.62 3.18 -7.17
N VAL A 8 4.61 2.45 -7.61
CA VAL A 8 4.75 1.05 -8.04
C VAL A 8 5.53 0.98 -9.36
N PRO A 9 6.68 0.27 -9.39
CA PRO A 9 7.41 0.09 -10.65
C PRO A 9 6.77 -1.02 -11.50
N PRO A 10 7.09 -1.06 -12.80
CA PRO A 10 6.51 -2.07 -13.70
C PRO A 10 6.75 -3.51 -13.27
N GLN A 11 7.90 -3.79 -12.64
CA GLN A 11 8.21 -5.16 -12.22
C GLN A 11 7.35 -5.64 -11.05
N GLU A 12 6.66 -4.75 -10.37
CA GLU A 12 5.77 -5.10 -9.26
C GLU A 12 4.29 -4.98 -9.63
N ALA A 13 4.01 -4.63 -10.86
CA ALA A 13 2.63 -4.57 -11.34
C ALA A 13 1.95 -5.94 -11.20
N GLY A 14 0.72 -5.96 -10.70
CA GLY A 14 -0.03 -7.19 -10.45
C GLY A 14 0.17 -7.77 -9.07
N ARG A 15 1.14 -7.27 -8.29
CA ARG A 15 1.28 -7.67 -6.89
C ARG A 15 0.16 -7.07 -6.06
N ARG A 16 -0.13 -7.68 -4.92
CA ARG A 16 -1.15 -7.15 -4.03
C ARG A 16 -0.61 -5.99 -3.22
N LEU A 17 -1.49 -5.08 -2.85
CA LEU A 17 -1.12 -3.92 -2.04
C LEU A 17 -0.43 -4.34 -0.73
N GLU A 18 -0.88 -5.43 -0.13
CA GLU A 18 -0.26 -6.00 1.06
C GLU A 18 1.22 -6.30 0.86
N TYR A 19 1.59 -6.85 -0.30
CA TYR A 19 2.99 -7.14 -0.62
C TYR A 19 3.83 -5.86 -0.63
N VAL A 20 3.32 -4.81 -1.28
CA VAL A 20 4.02 -3.53 -1.38
C VAL A 20 4.24 -2.92 0.01
N LEU A 21 3.23 -2.97 0.86
CA LEU A 21 3.33 -2.41 2.20
C LEU A 21 4.37 -3.15 3.05
N ARG A 22 4.40 -4.47 2.96
CA ARG A 22 5.37 -5.26 3.72
C ARG A 22 6.79 -5.12 3.19
N ALA A 23 6.94 -5.08 1.88
CA ALA A 23 8.27 -5.05 1.25
C ALA A 23 8.92 -3.68 1.30
N HIS A 24 8.15 -2.62 1.14
CA HIS A 24 8.71 -1.27 0.98
C HIS A 24 8.45 -0.34 2.16
N PHE A 25 7.39 -0.54 2.91
CA PHE A 25 7.07 0.30 4.07
C PHE A 25 7.48 -0.35 5.38
N GLU A 26 7.89 -1.60 5.33
CA GLU A 26 8.37 -2.36 6.50
C GLU A 26 7.37 -2.34 7.67
N LEU A 27 6.08 -2.37 7.35
CA LEU A 27 5.04 -2.35 8.37
C LEU A 27 4.93 -3.70 9.07
N SER A 28 4.81 -3.67 10.40
CA SER A 28 4.53 -4.88 11.16
C SER A 28 3.10 -5.36 10.87
N GLU A 29 2.80 -6.63 11.15
CA GLU A 29 1.47 -7.16 10.96
C GLU A 29 0.42 -6.41 11.78
N HIS A 30 0.77 -6.03 13.00
CA HIS A 30 -0.10 -5.26 13.86
C HIS A 30 -0.44 -3.91 13.24
N ARG A 31 0.55 -3.22 12.72
CA ARG A 31 0.37 -1.91 12.12
C ARG A 31 -0.43 -1.99 10.82
N LEU A 32 -0.14 -3.02 10.02
CA LEU A 32 -0.88 -3.27 8.79
C LEU A 32 -2.37 -3.53 9.10
N ARG A 33 -2.65 -4.32 10.13
CA ARG A 33 -4.01 -4.59 10.55
C ARG A 33 -4.73 -3.32 11.00
N SER A 34 -4.05 -2.46 11.76
CA SER A 34 -4.61 -1.18 12.19
C SER A 34 -4.97 -0.29 10.99
N LEU A 35 -4.11 -0.24 9.99
CA LEU A 35 -4.36 0.53 8.78
C LEU A 35 -5.54 0.00 7.99
N LYS A 36 -5.71 -1.33 7.95
CA LYS A 36 -6.87 -1.95 7.29
C LYS A 36 -8.18 -1.47 7.87
N PHE A 37 -8.28 -1.44 9.19
CA PHE A 37 -9.52 -1.02 9.86
C PHE A 37 -9.76 0.48 9.80
N ALA A 38 -8.70 1.26 9.70
CA ALA A 38 -8.81 2.72 9.70
C ALA A 38 -8.91 3.32 8.30
N ASP A 39 -8.96 2.49 7.25
CA ASP A 39 -8.92 2.95 5.85
C ASP A 39 -7.73 3.87 5.60
N GLY A 40 -6.61 3.59 6.27
CA GLY A 40 -5.42 4.42 6.21
C GLY A 40 -4.52 4.18 5.02
N ILE A 41 -4.91 3.29 4.11
CA ILE A 41 -4.11 2.94 2.93
C ILE A 41 -4.78 3.54 1.70
N LEU A 42 -4.03 4.38 0.99
CA LEU A 42 -4.52 5.03 -0.21
C LEU A 42 -3.76 4.53 -1.44
N LEU A 43 -4.49 4.33 -2.51
CA LEU A 43 -3.91 3.99 -3.81
C LEU A 43 -4.38 5.07 -4.78
N ASP A 44 -3.44 5.88 -5.26
CA ASP A 44 -3.74 7.06 -6.10
C ASP A 44 -4.74 8.02 -5.43
N GLY A 45 -4.62 8.16 -4.10
CA GLY A 45 -5.46 9.07 -3.33
C GLY A 45 -6.84 8.53 -2.98
N VAL A 46 -7.12 7.27 -3.30
CA VAL A 46 -8.41 6.62 -3.01
C VAL A 46 -8.18 5.48 -2.03
N PRO A 47 -9.00 5.36 -0.98
CA PRO A 47 -8.87 4.24 -0.03
C PRO A 47 -8.92 2.91 -0.76
N ALA A 48 -7.97 2.02 -0.44
CA ALA A 48 -7.85 0.74 -1.12
C ALA A 48 -7.69 -0.41 -0.13
N HIS A 49 -8.19 -1.56 -0.51
CA HIS A 49 -8.08 -2.79 0.27
C HIS A 49 -6.72 -3.45 0.03
N VAL A 50 -6.14 -4.06 1.06
CA VAL A 50 -4.82 -4.69 0.97
C VAL A 50 -4.75 -5.85 -0.02
N GLY A 51 -5.88 -6.48 -0.30
CA GLY A 51 -5.95 -7.57 -1.27
C GLY A 51 -6.01 -7.12 -2.73
N ARG A 52 -6.09 -5.82 -2.97
CA ARG A 52 -6.18 -5.27 -4.31
C ARG A 52 -4.84 -5.32 -5.02
N ALA A 53 -4.84 -5.75 -6.30
CA ALA A 53 -3.64 -5.74 -7.12
C ALA A 53 -3.29 -4.30 -7.50
N VAL A 54 -2.00 -3.97 -7.48
CA VAL A 54 -1.52 -2.65 -7.89
C VAL A 54 -1.03 -2.71 -9.33
N ALA A 55 -0.99 -1.55 -9.98
CA ALA A 55 -0.49 -1.43 -11.35
C ALA A 55 0.70 -0.49 -11.39
N ALA A 56 1.51 -0.61 -12.44
CA ALA A 56 2.67 0.25 -12.62
C ALA A 56 2.25 1.72 -12.66
N GLY A 57 2.99 2.57 -11.98
CA GLY A 57 2.71 4.01 -11.95
C GLY A 57 1.74 4.46 -10.88
N GLN A 58 1.07 3.54 -10.21
CA GLN A 58 0.20 3.92 -9.10
C GLN A 58 1.01 4.29 -7.87
N THR A 59 0.50 5.23 -7.07
CA THR A 59 1.17 5.66 -5.84
C THR A 59 0.43 5.11 -4.63
N VAL A 60 1.18 4.38 -3.80
CA VAL A 60 0.67 3.85 -2.53
C VAL A 60 1.04 4.83 -1.43
N MET A 61 0.07 5.15 -0.56
CA MET A 61 0.25 6.14 0.49
C MET A 61 -0.36 5.64 1.79
N VAL A 62 0.34 5.84 2.88
CA VAL A 62 -0.17 5.49 4.23
C VAL A 62 0.06 6.63 5.22
#